data_f6131360246444e573af88c12da7f730
#
_entry.id   f6131360246444e573af88c12da7f730
#
_cell.length_a   1.000
_cell.length_b   1.000
_cell.length_c   1.000
_cell.angle_alpha   90.00
_cell.angle_beta   90.00
_cell.angle_gamma   90.00
#
_symmetry.space_group_name_H-M   'P 1'
#
loop_
_entity.id
_entity.type
_entity.pdbx_description
1 polymer ?
#
loop_
_entity_poly.entity_id
_entity_poly.type
_entity_poly.pdbx_seq_one_letter_code
_entity_poly.pdbx_strand_id
1 'polypeptide(L)'
;MAVYALGDIQGCWRELKALMKKLNFKDSDELWLAGDLVNRGPDSLKVLRKLRDMDQQARIVLGNHDLHFLAIVFGGHSAGAKDTLAELLGACDVEDLAHWLRRQKLLYRGHGYLMTHAGLPGCWSCLLYTSDAADE
;
A
#
# COMPACT_ATOMS: atom_id res chain seq x y z
N MET A 1 10.57 -17.50 -9.75
CA MET A 1 9.70 -16.53 -9.07
C MET A 1 10.42 -16.00 -7.83
N ALA A 2 10.54 -14.71 -7.72
CA ALA A 2 11.14 -14.06 -6.55
C ALA A 2 10.08 -13.21 -5.82
N VAL A 3 10.27 -13.04 -4.52
CA VAL A 3 9.43 -12.16 -3.69
C VAL A 3 10.33 -11.07 -3.12
N TYR A 4 9.96 -9.83 -3.40
CA TYR A 4 10.68 -8.66 -2.90
C TYR A 4 9.81 -7.90 -1.93
N ALA A 5 10.29 -7.69 -0.71
CA ALA A 5 9.57 -6.94 0.32
C ALA A 5 10.16 -5.53 0.45
N LEU A 6 9.30 -4.53 0.40
CA LEU A 6 9.70 -3.13 0.51
C LEU A 6 8.94 -2.46 1.67
N GLY A 7 9.62 -1.56 2.35
CA GLY A 7 9.01 -0.68 3.33
C GLY A 7 8.28 0.49 2.68
N ASP A 8 8.29 1.63 3.38
CA ASP A 8 7.57 2.83 3.00
C ASP A 8 7.96 3.34 1.61
N ILE A 9 7.02 3.37 0.68
CA ILE A 9 7.21 3.92 -0.67
C ILE A 9 7.00 5.44 -0.67
N GLN A 10 5.98 5.90 0.03
CA GLN A 10 5.70 7.32 0.26
C GLN A 10 5.73 8.18 -1.02
N GLY A 11 5.07 7.73 -2.07
CA GLY A 11 4.97 8.49 -3.31
C GLY A 11 6.27 8.59 -4.12
N CYS A 12 7.27 7.80 -3.81
CA CYS A 12 8.57 7.82 -4.51
C CYS A 12 8.54 6.91 -5.74
N TRP A 13 7.77 7.31 -6.74
CA TRP A 13 7.58 6.53 -7.96
C TRP A 13 8.88 6.31 -8.74
N ARG A 14 9.67 7.37 -8.90
CA ARG A 14 10.90 7.30 -9.68
C ARG A 14 11.88 6.28 -9.08
N GLU A 15 12.01 6.28 -7.77
CA GLU A 15 12.88 5.38 -7.02
C GLU A 15 12.35 3.96 -7.08
N LEU A 16 11.05 3.77 -6.93
CA LEU A 16 10.41 2.45 -7.05
C LEU A 16 10.64 1.87 -8.45
N LYS A 17 10.42 2.66 -9.49
CA LYS A 17 10.64 2.25 -10.87
C LYS A 17 12.10 1.86 -11.13
N ALA A 18 13.04 2.65 -10.62
CA ALA A 18 14.47 2.37 -10.75
C ALA A 18 14.86 1.08 -10.03
N LEU A 19 14.31 0.86 -8.84
CA LEU A 19 14.54 -0.37 -8.07
C LEU A 19 14.02 -1.59 -8.81
N MET A 20 12.80 -1.55 -9.32
CA MET A 20 12.22 -2.66 -10.09
C MET A 20 13.06 -2.99 -11.32
N LYS A 21 13.57 -1.97 -12.01
CA LYS A 21 14.48 -2.16 -13.15
C LYS A 21 15.80 -2.81 -12.71
N LYS A 22 16.38 -2.36 -11.60
CA LYS A 22 17.62 -2.91 -11.05
C LYS A 22 17.46 -4.37 -10.64
N LEU A 23 16.30 -4.73 -10.11
CA LEU A 23 15.97 -6.11 -9.72
C LEU A 23 15.64 -7.00 -10.92
N ASN A 24 15.51 -6.42 -12.12
CA ASN A 24 15.02 -7.14 -13.30
C ASN A 24 13.66 -7.83 -13.00
N PHE A 25 12.75 -7.07 -12.38
CA PHE A 25 11.45 -7.56 -11.92
C PHE A 25 10.63 -8.11 -13.08
N LYS A 26 10.13 -9.33 -12.92
CA LYS A 26 9.43 -10.09 -13.96
C LYS A 26 7.96 -10.29 -13.62
N ASP A 27 7.19 -10.67 -14.62
CA ASP A 27 5.75 -10.96 -14.45
C ASP A 27 5.48 -12.12 -13.49
N SER A 28 6.46 -12.99 -13.28
CA SER A 28 6.37 -14.11 -12.33
C SER A 28 6.76 -13.74 -10.90
N ASP A 29 7.28 -12.53 -10.67
CA ASP A 29 7.74 -12.08 -9.35
C ASP A 29 6.61 -11.42 -8.56
N GLU A 30 6.74 -11.39 -7.24
CA GLU A 30 5.83 -10.69 -6.34
C GLU A 30 6.54 -9.52 -5.66
N LEU A 31 5.80 -8.44 -5.49
CA LEU A 31 6.23 -7.27 -4.74
C LEU A 31 5.37 -7.15 -3.49
N TRP A 32 5.99 -7.25 -2.31
CA TRP A 32 5.33 -7.10 -1.03
C TRP A 32 5.60 -5.71 -0.47
N LEU A 33 4.54 -5.00 -0.12
CA LEU A 33 4.60 -3.60 0.29
C LEU A 33 4.06 -3.47 1.71
N ALA A 34 4.92 -3.08 2.63
CA ALA A 34 4.62 -3.03 4.05
C ALA A 34 3.84 -1.77 4.47
N GLY A 35 3.17 -1.11 3.54
CA GLY A 35 2.34 0.07 3.82
C GLY A 35 3.05 1.39 3.54
N ASP A 36 2.34 2.49 3.81
CA ASP A 36 2.78 3.84 3.52
C ASP A 36 3.17 4.04 2.06
N LEU A 37 2.22 3.75 1.18
CA LEU A 37 2.40 3.89 -0.26
C LEU A 37 2.39 5.34 -0.71
N VAL A 38 1.66 6.18 0.00
CA VAL A 38 1.35 7.56 -0.36
C VAL A 38 1.89 8.55 0.65
N ASN A 39 1.83 9.83 0.27
CA ASN A 39 2.23 10.97 1.08
C ASN A 39 3.75 11.17 1.12
N ARG A 40 4.20 12.29 1.57
CA ARG A 40 5.60 12.77 1.67
C ARG A 40 6.30 12.94 0.33
N GLY A 41 6.38 11.92 -0.51
CA GLY A 41 6.98 12.02 -1.84
C GLY A 41 6.05 12.67 -2.87
N PRO A 42 6.56 12.95 -4.09
CA PRO A 42 5.84 13.77 -5.07
C PRO A 42 4.81 13.03 -5.92
N ASP A 43 4.87 11.70 -5.99
CA ASP A 43 4.16 10.93 -7.01
C ASP A 43 3.22 9.87 -6.45
N SER A 44 2.46 10.19 -5.39
CA SER A 44 1.50 9.26 -4.78
C SER A 44 0.49 8.71 -5.79
N LEU A 45 0.01 9.54 -6.71
CA LEU A 45 -0.93 9.12 -7.76
C LEU A 45 -0.33 8.05 -8.67
N LYS A 46 0.90 8.27 -9.14
CA LYS A 46 1.60 7.32 -10.01
C LYS A 46 1.85 5.99 -9.30
N VAL A 47 2.24 6.05 -8.03
CA VAL A 47 2.47 4.85 -7.21
C VAL A 47 1.19 4.03 -7.11
N LEU A 48 0.06 4.63 -6.72
CA LEU A 48 -1.21 3.91 -6.56
C LEU A 48 -1.69 3.32 -7.89
N ARG A 49 -1.62 4.08 -8.97
CA ARG A 49 -2.03 3.58 -10.30
C ARG A 49 -1.20 2.37 -10.71
N LYS A 50 0.12 2.44 -10.54
CA LYS A 50 1.01 1.33 -10.89
C LYS A 50 0.73 0.10 -10.06
N LEU A 51 0.60 0.24 -8.76
CA LEU A 51 0.35 -0.89 -7.87
C LEU A 51 -1.02 -1.53 -8.13
N ARG A 52 -2.02 -0.73 -8.42
CA ARG A 52 -3.33 -1.26 -8.84
C ARG A 52 -3.22 -2.07 -10.13
N ASP A 53 -2.46 -1.57 -11.10
CA ASP A 53 -2.28 -2.26 -12.39
C ASP A 53 -1.48 -3.56 -12.26
N MET A 54 -0.63 -3.68 -11.24
CA MET A 54 0.10 -4.91 -10.96
C MET A 54 -0.78 -6.03 -10.42
N ASP A 55 -1.95 -5.69 -9.90
CA ASP A 55 -2.93 -6.64 -9.39
C ASP A 55 -2.30 -7.64 -8.41
N GLN A 56 -2.38 -8.92 -8.67
CA GLN A 56 -1.92 -9.97 -7.75
C GLN A 56 -0.40 -10.02 -7.58
N GLN A 57 0.37 -9.35 -8.42
CA GLN A 57 1.81 -9.24 -8.22
C GLN A 57 2.17 -8.36 -7.03
N ALA A 58 1.30 -7.41 -6.65
CA ALA A 58 1.51 -6.54 -5.52
C ALA A 58 0.69 -7.03 -4.32
N ARG A 59 1.37 -7.37 -3.23
CA ARG A 59 0.76 -7.72 -1.95
C ARG A 59 0.96 -6.55 -1.00
N ILE A 60 -0.13 -5.95 -0.57
CA ILE A 60 -0.11 -4.67 0.12
C ILE A 60 -0.74 -4.82 1.49
N VAL A 61 -0.11 -4.26 2.51
CA VAL A 61 -0.77 -3.97 3.78
C VAL A 61 -0.84 -2.46 3.96
N LEU A 62 -1.85 -1.97 4.67
CA LEU A 62 -2.08 -0.55 4.86
C LEU A 62 -1.18 0.00 5.96
N GLY A 63 -0.56 1.14 5.69
CA GLY A 63 0.17 1.94 6.67
C GLY A 63 -0.66 3.13 7.16
N ASN A 64 -0.12 3.87 8.12
CA ASN A 64 -0.82 5.03 8.69
C ASN A 64 -1.06 6.15 7.67
N HIS A 65 -0.14 6.37 6.74
CA HIS A 65 -0.34 7.37 5.67
C HIS A 65 -1.42 6.94 4.69
N ASP A 66 -1.54 5.66 4.39
CA ASP A 66 -2.61 5.12 3.55
C ASP A 66 -3.97 5.31 4.21
N LEU A 67 -4.06 5.02 5.51
CA LEU A 67 -5.28 5.23 6.30
C LEU A 67 -5.63 6.72 6.39
N HIS A 68 -4.64 7.59 6.51
CA HIS A 68 -4.85 9.04 6.49
C HIS A 68 -5.46 9.49 5.16
N PHE A 69 -4.94 9.04 4.04
CA PHE A 69 -5.52 9.32 2.71
C PHE A 69 -6.97 8.83 2.64
N LEU A 70 -7.25 7.61 3.08
CA LEU A 70 -8.60 7.06 3.09
C LEU A 70 -9.55 7.87 3.99
N ALA A 71 -9.06 8.35 5.13
CA ALA A 71 -9.84 9.19 6.04
C ALA A 71 -10.20 10.54 5.40
N ILE A 72 -9.33 11.10 4.57
CA ILE A 72 -9.62 12.32 3.81
C ILE A 72 -10.72 12.05 2.77
N VAL A 73 -10.61 10.96 2.01
CA VAL A 73 -11.58 10.65 0.95
C VAL A 73 -12.96 10.27 1.51
N PHE A 74 -12.99 9.43 2.54
CA PHE A 74 -14.25 8.85 3.05
C PHE A 74 -14.71 9.41 4.38
N GLY A 75 -13.79 9.89 5.21
CA GLY A 75 -14.07 10.24 6.60
C GLY A 75 -14.19 11.72 6.89
N GLY A 76 -14.08 12.59 5.88
CA GLY A 76 -14.20 14.04 6.06
C GLY A 76 -13.00 14.71 6.73
N HIS A 77 -11.88 14.03 6.87
CA HIS A 77 -10.63 14.65 7.28
C HIS A 77 -10.11 15.59 6.21
N SER A 78 -9.32 16.58 6.62
CA SER A 78 -8.68 17.52 5.70
C SER A 78 -7.19 17.23 5.60
N ALA A 79 -6.62 17.48 4.40
CA ALA A 79 -5.19 17.41 4.22
C ALA A 79 -4.48 18.50 5.04
N GLY A 80 -3.38 18.14 5.71
CA GLY A 80 -2.57 19.08 6.48
C GLY A 80 -1.54 19.79 5.60
N ALA A 81 -0.86 20.80 6.20
CA ALA A 81 0.14 21.60 5.49
C ALA A 81 1.35 20.78 5.01
N LYS A 82 1.64 19.66 5.68
CA LYS A 82 2.76 18.77 5.33
C LYS A 82 2.38 17.66 4.36
N ASP A 83 1.10 17.51 4.03
CA ASP A 83 0.64 16.47 3.13
C ASP A 83 0.96 16.81 1.67
N THR A 84 1.37 15.79 0.92
CA THR A 84 1.69 15.89 -0.51
C THR A 84 0.68 15.10 -1.34
N LEU A 85 -0.60 15.22 -0.98
CA LEU A 85 -1.68 14.42 -1.56
C LEU A 85 -2.54 15.20 -2.58
N ALA A 86 -2.18 16.45 -2.88
CA ALA A 86 -3.02 17.33 -3.70
C ALA A 86 -3.29 16.76 -5.10
N GLU A 87 -2.28 16.26 -5.79
CA GLU A 87 -2.41 15.64 -7.12
C GLU A 87 -3.32 14.41 -7.06
N LEU A 88 -3.11 13.56 -6.06
CA LEU A 88 -3.90 12.34 -5.87
C LEU A 88 -5.36 12.68 -5.57
N LEU A 89 -5.60 13.63 -4.66
CA LEU A 89 -6.97 14.04 -4.27
C LEU A 89 -7.71 14.72 -5.41
N GLY A 90 -7.00 15.39 -6.31
CA GLY A 90 -7.57 16.04 -7.49
C GLY A 90 -7.72 15.14 -8.72
N ALA A 91 -7.29 13.87 -8.64
CA ALA A 91 -7.34 12.97 -9.79
C ALA A 91 -8.79 12.55 -10.10
N CYS A 92 -9.09 12.34 -11.39
CA CYS A 92 -10.43 11.91 -11.82
C CYS A 92 -10.80 10.51 -11.33
N ASP A 93 -9.81 9.67 -11.06
CA ASP A 93 -9.98 8.30 -10.59
C ASP A 93 -9.68 8.12 -9.09
N VAL A 94 -9.66 9.21 -8.32
CA VAL A 94 -9.31 9.16 -6.89
C VAL A 94 -10.25 8.25 -6.10
N GLU A 95 -11.55 8.28 -6.39
CA GLU A 95 -12.51 7.43 -5.69
C GLU A 95 -12.28 5.95 -5.99
N ASP A 96 -12.01 5.61 -7.25
CA ASP A 96 -11.71 4.23 -7.65
C ASP A 96 -10.41 3.73 -6.98
N LEU A 97 -9.40 4.58 -6.93
CA LEU A 97 -8.13 4.26 -6.25
C LEU A 97 -8.34 4.09 -4.75
N ALA A 98 -9.14 4.96 -4.13
CA ALA A 98 -9.44 4.86 -2.70
C ALA A 98 -10.25 3.60 -2.39
N HIS A 99 -11.25 3.25 -3.20
CA HIS A 99 -11.99 2.00 -3.03
C HIS A 99 -11.11 0.76 -3.20
N TRP A 100 -10.19 0.77 -4.16
CA TRP A 100 -9.22 -0.30 -4.32
C TRP A 100 -8.28 -0.39 -3.11
N LEU A 101 -7.75 0.74 -2.65
CA LEU A 101 -6.80 0.78 -1.54
C LEU A 101 -7.43 0.31 -0.23
N ARG A 102 -8.67 0.73 0.07
CA ARG A 102 -9.34 0.32 1.32
C ARG A 102 -9.60 -1.17 1.42
N ARG A 103 -9.55 -1.89 0.30
CA ARG A 103 -9.70 -3.36 0.28
C ARG A 103 -8.40 -4.08 0.55
N GLN A 104 -7.30 -3.36 0.63
CA GLN A 104 -6.01 -3.96 0.95
C GLN A 104 -5.98 -4.39 2.42
N LYS A 105 -5.07 -5.30 2.73
CA LYS A 105 -5.04 -5.97 4.03
C LYS A 105 -4.37 -5.12 5.10
N LEU A 106 -4.66 -5.42 6.35
CA LEU A 106 -3.88 -4.92 7.49
C LEU A 106 -2.75 -5.89 7.85
N LEU A 107 -2.92 -7.13 7.45
CA LEU A 107 -1.96 -8.21 7.67
C LEU A 107 -2.00 -9.12 6.45
N TYR A 108 -0.83 -9.49 5.94
CA TYR A 108 -0.73 -10.44 4.83
C TYR A 108 0.16 -11.62 5.24
N ARG A 109 -0.28 -12.82 4.90
CA ARG A 109 0.47 -14.05 5.13
C ARG A 109 0.69 -14.77 3.81
N GLY A 110 1.95 -15.12 3.55
CA GLY A 110 2.30 -15.88 2.36
C GLY A 110 3.72 -16.41 2.46
N HIS A 111 4.00 -17.48 1.77
CA HIS A 111 5.34 -18.08 1.70
C HIS A 111 5.98 -18.33 3.06
N GLY A 112 5.18 -18.59 4.10
CA GLY A 112 5.68 -18.81 5.46
C GLY A 112 6.01 -17.55 6.26
N TYR A 113 5.70 -16.36 5.71
CA TYR A 113 5.96 -15.06 6.35
C TYR A 113 4.66 -14.32 6.64
N LEU A 114 4.72 -13.45 7.65
CA LEU A 114 3.68 -12.49 7.96
C LEU A 114 4.22 -11.09 7.68
N MET A 115 3.39 -10.25 7.05
CA MET A 115 3.72 -8.86 6.79
C MET A 115 2.68 -7.96 7.44
N THR A 116 3.16 -6.98 8.22
CA THR A 116 2.35 -5.91 8.79
C THR A 116 3.12 -4.61 8.64
N HIS A 117 2.41 -3.46 8.76
CA HIS A 117 3.09 -2.17 8.72
C HIS A 117 3.86 -1.88 10.01
N ALA A 118 3.17 -1.94 11.15
CA ALA A 118 3.77 -1.53 12.44
C ALA A 118 3.95 -2.67 13.43
N GLY A 119 3.14 -3.71 13.35
CA GLY A 119 3.21 -4.85 14.26
C GLY A 119 1.88 -5.56 14.41
N LEU A 120 1.87 -6.55 15.29
CA LEU A 120 0.70 -7.36 15.59
C LEU A 120 0.22 -7.04 17.01
N PRO A 121 -1.07 -6.72 17.19
CA PRO A 121 -1.63 -6.58 18.53
C PRO A 121 -1.54 -7.91 19.28
N GLY A 122 -1.06 -7.88 20.53
CA GLY A 122 -0.94 -9.09 21.35
C GLY A 122 -2.28 -9.74 21.69
N CYS A 123 -3.39 -9.01 21.54
CA CYS A 123 -4.74 -9.52 21.78
C CYS A 123 -5.30 -10.34 20.60
N TRP A 124 -4.66 -10.33 19.44
CA TRP A 124 -5.11 -11.14 18.31
C TRP A 124 -4.72 -12.59 18.49
N SER A 125 -5.67 -13.49 18.22
CA SER A 125 -5.41 -14.94 18.24
C SER A 125 -4.75 -15.38 16.94
N CYS A 126 -4.10 -16.56 16.98
CA CYS A 126 -3.54 -17.15 15.76
C CYS A 126 -4.59 -17.37 14.67
N LEU A 127 -5.83 -17.68 15.03
CA LEU A 127 -6.91 -17.85 14.09
C LEU A 127 -7.20 -16.54 13.35
N LEU A 128 -7.21 -15.41 14.03
CA LEU A 128 -7.42 -14.09 13.43
C LEU A 128 -6.29 -13.75 12.45
N TYR A 129 -5.05 -14.07 12.79
CA TYR A 129 -3.90 -13.82 11.90
C TYR A 129 -3.95 -14.63 10.61
N THR A 130 -4.62 -15.76 10.61
CA THR A 130 -4.66 -16.67 9.46
C THR A 130 -5.94 -16.58 8.65
N SER A 131 -6.93 -15.80 9.11
CA SER A 131 -8.22 -15.64 8.45
C SER A 131 -8.30 -14.34 7.67
N ASP A 132 -9.25 -14.27 6.75
CA ASP A 132 -9.56 -13.04 6.01
C ASP A 132 -10.27 -11.99 6.86
N ALA A 133 -10.63 -12.32 8.11
CA ALA A 133 -11.22 -11.36 9.02
C ALA A 133 -10.28 -10.17 9.31
N ALA A 134 -8.98 -10.34 9.17
CA ALA A 134 -8.00 -9.27 9.30
C ALA A 134 -8.15 -8.21 8.17
N ASP A 135 -8.84 -8.53 7.10
CA ASP A 135 -9.10 -7.63 5.97
C ASP A 135 -10.24 -6.64 6.23
N GLU A 136 -11.02 -6.89 7.24
CA GLU A 136 -12.13 -6.02 7.64
C GLU A 136 -11.65 -4.89 8.57
#